data_b67d488f99a6db8c832dae0c692732a2
#
_entry.id   b67d488f99a6db8c832dae0c692732a2
#
_cell.length_a   1.000
_cell.length_b   1.000
_cell.length_c   1.000
_cell.angle_alpha   90.00
_cell.angle_beta   90.00
_cell.angle_gamma   90.00
#
_symmetry.space_group_name_H-M   'P 1'
#
loop_
_entity.id
_entity.type
_entity.pdbx_description
1 polymer ?
#
loop_
_entity_poly.entity_id
_entity_poly.type
_entity_poly.pdbx_seq_one_letter_code
_entity_poly.pdbx_strand_id
1 'polypeptide(L)'
;ETPEMIAHKYYGDVNLHWTILVANDIVDYYEDWPMSVQRFEQFVKNKYDNPQAIHHYEITQTSGDTTVTIDVGMNTTDYSGTAISNYTYEERLQEKKRQVRLIGTQYINDFVKEFERKMQEAS
;
A
#
# COMPACT_ATOMS: atom_id res chain seq x y z
N GLU A 1 -2.34 11.32 2.78
CA GLU A 1 -2.60 12.21 1.66
C GLU A 1 -3.54 11.54 0.64
N THR A 2 -4.39 12.33 0.01
CA THR A 2 -5.29 11.85 -1.04
C THR A 2 -4.61 11.95 -2.42
N PRO A 3 -5.09 11.21 -3.44
CA PRO A 3 -4.57 11.36 -4.79
C PRO A 3 -4.66 12.80 -5.31
N GLU A 4 -5.73 13.51 -4.96
CA GLU A 4 -5.92 14.90 -5.35
C GLU A 4 -4.85 15.81 -4.73
N MET A 5 -4.51 15.60 -3.47
CA MET A 5 -3.45 16.35 -2.79
C MET A 5 -2.09 16.11 -3.45
N ILE A 6 -1.78 14.86 -3.76
CA ILE A 6 -0.54 14.48 -4.43
C ILE A 6 -0.46 15.10 -5.82
N ALA A 7 -1.56 15.06 -6.57
CA ALA A 7 -1.62 15.63 -7.91
C ALA A 7 -1.40 17.14 -7.88
N HIS A 8 -2.01 17.83 -6.94
CA HIS A 8 -1.81 19.27 -6.78
C HIS A 8 -0.35 19.59 -6.44
N LYS A 9 0.22 18.81 -5.52
CA LYS A 9 1.58 19.03 -5.02
C LYS A 9 2.65 18.75 -6.08
N TYR A 10 2.46 17.67 -6.85
CA TYR A 10 3.46 17.20 -7.81
C TYR A 10 3.25 17.72 -9.22
N TYR A 11 2.02 17.78 -9.70
CA TYR A 11 1.69 18.22 -11.06
C TYR A 11 1.14 19.64 -11.12
N GLY A 12 0.74 20.21 -9.98
CA GLY A 12 0.10 21.51 -9.94
C GLY A 12 -1.34 21.52 -10.43
N ASP A 13 -1.96 20.36 -10.59
CA ASP A 13 -3.33 20.23 -11.11
C ASP A 13 -4.03 19.06 -10.44
N VAL A 14 -5.03 19.35 -9.61
CA VAL A 14 -5.80 18.33 -8.89
C VAL A 14 -6.57 17.41 -9.83
N ASN A 15 -6.92 17.88 -11.04
CA ASN A 15 -7.65 17.07 -12.01
C ASN A 15 -6.83 15.90 -12.56
N LEU A 16 -5.52 15.90 -12.33
CA LEU A 16 -4.64 14.79 -12.75
C LEU A 16 -4.56 13.66 -11.72
N HIS A 17 -5.39 13.69 -10.67
CA HIS A 17 -5.39 12.66 -9.63
C HIS A 17 -5.61 11.25 -10.19
N TRP A 18 -6.40 11.13 -11.26
CA TRP A 18 -6.69 9.83 -11.87
C TRP A 18 -5.44 9.15 -12.44
N THR A 19 -4.44 9.94 -12.86
CA THR A 19 -3.19 9.37 -13.39
C THR A 19 -2.44 8.60 -12.30
N ILE A 20 -2.53 9.06 -11.06
CA ILE A 20 -1.91 8.38 -9.92
C ILE A 20 -2.61 7.04 -9.68
N LEU A 21 -3.93 7.01 -9.74
CA LEU A 21 -4.70 5.78 -9.57
C LEU A 21 -4.37 4.76 -10.66
N VAL A 22 -4.31 5.21 -11.91
CA VAL A 22 -3.99 4.33 -13.06
C VAL A 22 -2.57 3.80 -12.96
N ALA A 23 -1.60 4.65 -12.63
CA ALA A 23 -0.19 4.26 -12.55
C ALA A 23 0.08 3.23 -11.45
N ASN A 24 -0.79 3.15 -10.43
CA ASN A 24 -0.65 2.23 -9.31
C ASN A 24 -1.66 1.09 -9.36
N ASP A 25 -2.37 0.91 -10.47
CA ASP A 25 -3.37 -0.15 -10.68
C ASP A 25 -4.46 -0.14 -9.62
N ILE A 26 -4.87 1.05 -9.16
CA ILE A 26 -5.89 1.19 -8.13
C ILE A 26 -7.26 1.16 -8.80
N VAL A 27 -8.01 0.09 -8.53
CA VAL A 27 -9.38 -0.09 -9.05
C VAL A 27 -10.40 0.35 -8.01
N ASP A 28 -10.18 0.00 -6.75
CA ASP A 28 -11.05 0.38 -5.64
C ASP A 28 -10.29 1.28 -4.69
N TYR A 29 -10.65 2.55 -4.66
CA TYR A 29 -9.98 3.55 -3.82
C TYR A 29 -10.03 3.17 -2.33
N TYR A 30 -11.17 2.65 -1.86
CA TYR A 30 -11.34 2.33 -0.44
C TYR A 30 -10.47 1.15 0.00
N GLU A 31 -10.25 0.19 -0.89
CA GLU A 31 -9.47 -1.01 -0.57
C GLU A 31 -7.97 -0.81 -0.83
N ASP A 32 -7.63 -0.09 -1.91
CA ASP A 32 -6.26 -0.05 -2.41
C ASP A 32 -5.47 1.17 -1.96
N TRP A 33 -6.16 2.25 -1.57
CA TRP A 33 -5.49 3.46 -1.11
C TRP A 33 -5.24 3.39 0.39
N PRO A 34 -4.08 3.89 0.88
CA PRO A 34 -3.79 3.83 2.33
C PRO A 34 -4.79 4.66 3.13
N MET A 35 -5.17 4.14 4.29
CA MET A 35 -6.11 4.77 5.19
C MET A 35 -5.45 5.90 5.98
N SER A 36 -6.25 6.89 6.43
CA SER A 36 -5.79 7.83 7.44
C SER A 36 -5.55 7.09 8.76
N VAL A 37 -4.78 7.70 9.67
CA VAL A 37 -4.46 7.08 10.97
C VAL A 37 -5.74 6.76 11.76
N GLN A 38 -6.68 7.71 11.81
CA GLN A 38 -7.93 7.53 12.56
C GLN A 38 -8.77 6.40 11.98
N ARG A 39 -8.90 6.35 10.66
CA ARG A 39 -9.67 5.31 9.98
C ARG A 39 -9.01 3.94 10.17
N PHE A 40 -7.69 3.89 10.11
CA PHE A 40 -6.93 2.66 10.29
C PHE A 40 -7.13 2.10 11.71
N GLU A 41 -7.07 2.93 12.74
CA GLU A 41 -7.28 2.48 14.11
C GLU A 41 -8.68 1.92 14.32
N GLN A 42 -9.71 2.55 13.76
CA GLN A 42 -11.07 2.03 13.81
C GLN A 42 -11.20 0.72 13.06
N PHE A 43 -10.57 0.62 11.90
CA PHE A 43 -10.58 -0.60 11.09
C PHE A 43 -10.00 -1.78 11.88
N VAL A 44 -8.85 -1.59 12.53
CA VAL A 44 -8.20 -2.65 13.30
C VAL A 44 -9.05 -3.05 14.50
N LYS A 45 -9.63 -2.08 15.21
CA LYS A 45 -10.52 -2.35 16.36
C LYS A 45 -11.74 -3.16 15.96
N ASN A 46 -12.30 -2.87 14.78
CA ASN A 46 -13.48 -3.58 14.28
C ASN A 46 -13.15 -4.98 13.77
N LYS A 47 -11.96 -5.17 13.23
CA LYS A 47 -11.55 -6.44 12.65
C LYS A 47 -11.07 -7.44 13.70
N TYR A 48 -10.38 -6.96 14.74
CA TYR A 48 -9.78 -7.81 15.77
C TYR A 48 -10.34 -7.49 17.14
N ASP A 49 -10.65 -8.53 17.92
CA ASP A 49 -11.06 -8.36 19.31
C ASP A 49 -9.91 -7.77 20.15
N ASN A 50 -8.69 -8.22 19.86
CA ASN A 50 -7.49 -7.70 20.51
C ASN A 50 -6.42 -7.39 19.45
N PRO A 51 -6.25 -6.10 19.10
CA PRO A 51 -5.22 -5.71 18.11
C PRO A 51 -3.79 -6.05 18.53
N GLN A 52 -3.54 -6.17 19.83
CA GLN A 52 -2.20 -6.49 20.34
C GLN A 52 -1.96 -7.99 20.45
N ALA A 53 -2.96 -8.84 20.17
CA ALA A 53 -2.77 -10.27 20.13
C ALA A 53 -1.84 -10.66 18.98
N ILE A 54 -1.18 -11.79 19.13
CA ILE A 54 -0.18 -12.26 18.17
C ILE A 54 -0.90 -12.77 16.91
N HIS A 55 -0.51 -12.21 15.76
CA HIS A 55 -1.00 -12.67 14.46
C HIS A 55 -0.19 -13.87 13.98
N HIS A 56 1.14 -13.76 14.07
CA HIS A 56 2.07 -14.81 13.70
C HIS A 56 3.45 -14.52 14.25
N TYR A 57 4.36 -15.47 14.09
CA TYR A 57 5.77 -15.30 14.43
C TYR A 57 6.60 -15.28 13.16
N GLU A 58 7.69 -14.56 13.19
CA GLU A 58 8.61 -14.43 12.06
C GLU A 58 10.04 -14.75 12.50
N ILE A 59 10.78 -15.42 11.66
CA ILE A 59 12.22 -15.61 11.83
C ILE A 59 12.96 -14.94 10.69
N THR A 60 14.18 -14.49 10.96
CA THR A 60 15.04 -13.89 9.95
C THR A 60 16.19 -14.84 9.67
N GLN A 61 16.37 -15.18 8.40
CA GLN A 61 17.48 -16.02 7.94
C GLN A 61 18.37 -15.23 7.02
N THR A 62 19.68 -15.28 7.28
CA THR A 62 20.69 -14.61 6.46
C THR A 62 21.55 -15.68 5.79
N SER A 63 21.67 -15.59 4.47
CA SER A 63 22.51 -16.47 3.68
C SER A 63 23.35 -15.60 2.74
N GLY A 64 24.64 -15.48 3.04
CA GLY A 64 25.51 -14.56 2.31
C GLY A 64 25.05 -13.12 2.48
N ASP A 65 24.78 -12.44 1.36
CA ASP A 65 24.30 -11.05 1.36
C ASP A 65 22.78 -10.93 1.41
N THR A 66 22.07 -12.06 1.46
CA THR A 66 20.61 -12.09 1.42
C THR A 66 20.04 -12.35 2.80
N THR A 67 19.11 -11.50 3.23
CA THR A 67 18.36 -11.67 4.47
C THR A 67 16.88 -11.84 4.11
N VAL A 68 16.26 -12.93 4.58
CA VAL A 68 14.87 -13.26 4.30
C VAL A 68 14.12 -13.39 5.62
N THR A 69 12.95 -12.78 5.70
CA THR A 69 12.05 -12.93 6.84
C THR A 69 10.97 -13.96 6.49
N ILE A 70 10.81 -14.96 7.33
CA ILE A 70 9.91 -16.09 7.07
C ILE A 70 8.82 -16.10 8.14
N ASP A 71 7.56 -16.20 7.68
CA ASP A 71 6.39 -16.40 8.54
C ASP A 71 6.34 -17.88 8.94
N VAL A 72 6.47 -18.17 10.24
CA VAL A 72 6.41 -19.53 10.78
C VAL A 72 5.08 -19.83 11.48
N GLY A 73 4.08 -18.96 11.30
CA GLY A 73 2.75 -19.13 11.88
C GLY A 73 2.75 -18.96 13.38
N MET A 74 1.89 -19.70 14.06
CA MET A 74 1.72 -19.63 15.51
C MET A 74 2.60 -20.61 16.27
N ASN A 75 3.31 -21.48 15.57
CA ASN A 75 4.16 -22.49 16.22
C ASN A 75 5.55 -21.94 16.49
N THR A 76 5.87 -21.80 17.77
CA THR A 76 7.19 -21.31 18.22
C THR A 76 8.04 -22.41 18.84
N THR A 77 7.56 -23.65 18.85
CA THR A 77 8.24 -24.76 19.53
C THR A 77 9.65 -25.00 18.99
N ASP A 78 9.81 -24.86 17.67
CA ASP A 78 11.06 -25.18 16.99
C ASP A 78 11.85 -23.93 16.55
N TYR A 79 11.32 -22.72 16.81
CA TYR A 79 11.90 -21.48 16.29
C TYR A 79 11.91 -20.38 17.33
N SER A 80 13.01 -19.64 17.39
CA SER A 80 13.09 -18.39 18.16
C SER A 80 12.59 -17.25 17.28
N GLY A 81 11.27 -17.09 17.21
CA GLY A 81 10.67 -16.09 16.35
C GLY A 81 10.34 -14.80 17.07
N THR A 82 10.17 -13.73 16.28
CA THR A 82 9.66 -12.45 16.76
C THR A 82 8.14 -12.46 16.63
N ALA A 83 7.44 -12.10 17.70
CA ALA A 83 5.98 -12.03 17.69
C ALA A 83 5.52 -10.80 16.91
N ILE A 84 4.60 -11.01 15.97
CA ILE A 84 3.99 -9.94 15.17
C ILE A 84 2.53 -9.83 15.59
N SER A 85 2.14 -8.67 16.14
CA SER A 85 0.76 -8.44 16.54
C SER A 85 -0.16 -8.23 15.35
N ASN A 86 -1.47 -8.38 15.57
CA ASN A 86 -2.49 -8.09 14.56
C ASN A 86 -2.36 -6.65 14.06
N TYR A 87 -2.11 -5.70 14.98
CA TYR A 87 -1.92 -4.30 14.63
C TYR A 87 -0.73 -4.10 13.70
N THR A 88 0.41 -4.69 14.04
CA THR A 88 1.64 -4.57 13.24
C THR A 88 1.46 -5.20 11.86
N TYR A 89 0.77 -6.33 11.78
CA TYR A 89 0.48 -6.98 10.49
C TYR A 89 -0.32 -6.06 9.57
N GLU A 90 -1.40 -5.46 10.09
CA GLU A 90 -2.22 -4.55 9.30
C GLU A 90 -1.48 -3.26 8.96
N GLU A 91 -0.65 -2.75 9.88
CA GLU A 91 0.17 -1.57 9.63
C GLU A 91 1.14 -1.79 8.47
N ARG A 92 1.74 -2.98 8.38
CA ARG A 92 2.64 -3.34 7.27
C ARG A 92 1.91 -3.35 5.93
N LEU A 93 0.65 -3.81 5.91
CA LEU A 93 -0.15 -3.79 4.68
C LEU A 93 -0.43 -2.35 4.24
N GLN A 94 -0.73 -1.45 5.18
CA GLN A 94 -0.92 -0.04 4.89
C GLN A 94 0.37 0.61 4.39
N GLU A 95 1.52 0.25 4.96
CA GLU A 95 2.81 0.79 4.55
C GLU A 95 3.14 0.45 3.10
N LYS A 96 2.80 -0.75 2.65
CA LYS A 96 2.94 -1.14 1.25
C LYS A 96 2.09 -0.27 0.33
N LYS A 97 0.88 0.08 0.76
CA LYS A 97 -0.02 0.95 -0.02
C LYS A 97 0.48 2.38 -0.12
N ARG A 98 1.30 2.83 0.84
CA ARG A 98 1.85 4.20 0.83
C ARG A 98 2.94 4.40 -0.20
N GLN A 99 3.49 3.33 -0.78
CA GLN A 99 4.48 3.42 -1.85
C GLN A 99 3.78 3.70 -3.16
N VAL A 100 3.71 4.98 -3.54
CA VAL A 100 2.96 5.45 -4.70
C VAL A 100 3.91 5.76 -5.85
N ARG A 101 3.57 5.27 -7.06
CA ARG A 101 4.29 5.59 -8.28
C ARG A 101 3.67 6.82 -8.93
N LEU A 102 4.51 7.71 -9.40
CA LEU A 102 4.08 8.91 -10.11
C LEU A 102 4.70 8.92 -11.51
N ILE A 103 3.89 9.36 -12.48
CA ILE A 103 4.39 9.58 -13.84
C ILE A 103 5.21 10.86 -13.81
N GLY A 104 6.43 10.84 -14.38
CA GLY A 104 7.31 12.02 -14.39
C GLY A 104 6.63 13.22 -15.01
N THR A 105 6.90 14.41 -14.45
CA THR A 105 6.24 15.64 -14.91
C THR A 105 6.50 15.94 -16.38
N GLN A 106 7.64 15.51 -16.90
CA GLN A 106 7.98 15.69 -18.32
C GLN A 106 7.15 14.80 -19.25
N TYR A 107 6.54 13.75 -18.73
CA TYR A 107 5.79 12.78 -19.53
C TYR A 107 4.29 12.83 -19.31
N ILE A 108 3.82 13.59 -18.32
CA ILE A 108 2.40 13.53 -17.91
C ILE A 108 1.45 13.96 -19.04
N ASN A 109 1.80 15.00 -19.78
CA ASN A 109 0.95 15.47 -20.88
C ASN A 109 0.84 14.44 -22.00
N ASP A 110 1.95 13.79 -22.34
CA ASP A 110 1.94 12.73 -23.36
C ASP A 110 1.14 11.53 -22.90
N PHE A 111 1.24 11.18 -21.62
CA PHE A 111 0.46 10.09 -21.03
C PHE A 111 -1.04 10.38 -21.12
N VAL A 112 -1.46 11.60 -20.76
CA VAL A 112 -2.87 12.00 -20.79
C VAL A 112 -3.42 11.92 -22.22
N LYS A 113 -2.67 12.43 -23.20
CA LYS A 113 -3.08 12.39 -24.59
C LYS A 113 -3.22 10.96 -25.11
N GLU A 114 -2.27 10.10 -24.76
CA GLU A 114 -2.29 8.70 -25.18
C GLU A 114 -3.47 7.96 -24.56
N PHE A 115 -3.74 8.22 -23.29
CA PHE A 115 -4.87 7.61 -22.58
C PHE A 115 -6.21 8.03 -23.21
N GLU A 116 -6.37 9.33 -23.49
CA GLU A 116 -7.59 9.86 -24.13
C GLU A 116 -7.79 9.24 -25.52
N ARG A 117 -6.71 9.11 -26.28
CA ARG A 117 -6.76 8.49 -27.62
C ARG A 117 -7.25 7.04 -27.53
N LYS A 118 -6.71 6.27 -26.61
CA LYS A 118 -7.12 4.87 -26.41
C LYS A 118 -8.56 4.73 -25.95
N MET A 119 -9.02 5.64 -25.10
CA MET A 119 -10.40 5.65 -24.64
C MET A 119 -11.38 5.93 -25.80
N GLN A 120 -11.00 6.82 -26.72
CA GLN A 120 -11.80 7.10 -27.91
C GLN A 120 -11.84 5.91 -28.86
N GLU A 121 -10.72 5.21 -29.01
CA GLU A 121 -10.65 3.99 -29.85
C GLU A 121 -11.51 2.87 -29.27
N ALA A 122 -11.65 2.81 -27.95
CA ALA A 122 -12.43 1.79 -27.28
C ALA A 122 -13.95 2.05 -27.28
N SER A 123 -14.37 3.25 -27.67
CA SER A 123 -15.79 3.63 -27.67
C SER A 123 -16.52 3.18 -28.94
#